data_3867f06e6d9d8257f25f3e46e38a1e60
#
_entry.id   3867f06e6d9d8257f25f3e46e38a1e60
#
_cell.length_a   1.000
_cell.length_b   1.000
_cell.length_c   1.000
_cell.angle_alpha   90.00
_cell.angle_beta   90.00
_cell.angle_gamma   90.00
#
_symmetry.space_group_name_H-M   'P 1'
#
loop_
_entity.id
_entity.type
_entity.pdbx_description
1 polymer ?
#
loop_
_entity_poly.entity_id
_entity_poly.type
_entity_poly.pdbx_seq_one_letter_code
_entity_poly.pdbx_strand_id
1 'polypeptide(L)' 'MSERSALIRLTGNGEGECGEKDCPNVYRTATGSIIVQGDVCDVFTPPVGEGLVEIPESVLREAVRALGW' A
#
# COMPACT_ATOMS: atom_id res chain seq x y z
N MET A 1 -20.31 -4.44 1.90
CA MET A 1 -19.98 -4.22 1.92
C MET A 1 -19.23 -3.47 2.16
N SER A 2 -19.04 -3.00 2.32
CA SER A 2 -18.55 -2.17 2.40
C SER A 2 -17.37 -1.92 3.13
N GLU A 3 -16.60 -2.82 3.53
CA GLU A 3 -15.39 -2.60 4.10
C GLU A 3 -14.40 -1.96 3.23
N ARG A 4 -14.56 -2.09 1.94
CA ARG A 4 -13.66 -1.48 1.04
C ARG A 4 -13.68 0.00 1.11
N SER A 5 -14.82 0.56 1.45
CA SER A 5 -14.90 1.99 1.47
C SER A 5 -14.29 2.58 2.72
N ALA A 6 -13.80 1.75 3.62
CA ALA A 6 -13.16 2.24 4.83
C ALA A 6 -11.65 2.22 4.75
N LEU A 7 -11.10 2.28 3.56
CA LEU A 7 -9.65 2.34 3.40
C LEU A 7 -9.12 3.69 3.81
N ILE A 8 -8.02 3.69 4.51
CA ILE A 8 -7.31 4.90 4.87
C ILE A 8 -5.96 4.88 4.18
N ARG A 9 -5.71 5.87 3.35
CA ARG A 9 -4.43 5.94 2.66
C ARG A 9 -3.38 6.48 3.60
N LEU A 10 -2.29 5.76 3.73
CA LEU A 10 -1.22 6.12 4.64
C LEU A 10 -0.09 6.88 3.98
N THR A 11 -0.04 6.87 2.66
CA THR A 11 1.05 7.47 1.92
C THR A 11 0.51 8.45 0.90
N GLY A 12 1.40 9.16 0.23
CA GLY A 12 1.00 10.09 -0.80
C GLY A 12 0.48 11.40 -0.28
N ASN A 13 0.69 11.67 0.99
CA ASN A 13 0.24 12.91 1.61
C ASN A 13 1.35 13.90 1.80
N GLY A 14 2.55 13.55 1.43
CA GLY A 14 3.70 14.41 1.62
C GLY A 14 3.93 15.29 0.43
N GLU A 15 4.89 16.17 0.56
CA GLU A 15 5.17 17.08 -0.47
C GLU A 15 5.74 16.40 -1.66
N GLY A 16 5.28 16.74 -2.79
CA GLY A 16 5.81 16.24 -4.02
C GLY A 16 5.47 14.81 -4.33
N GLU A 17 4.70 14.18 -3.49
CA GLU A 17 4.42 12.80 -3.71
C GLU A 17 3.20 12.59 -4.55
N CYS A 18 3.21 11.49 -5.24
CA CYS A 18 2.10 11.12 -6.08
C CYS A 18 1.00 10.54 -5.23
N GLY A 19 -0.13 11.20 -5.14
CA GLY A 19 -1.23 10.70 -4.36
C GLY A 19 -2.33 10.10 -5.18
N GLU A 20 -2.06 9.79 -6.43
CA GLU A 20 -3.09 9.31 -7.32
C GLU A 20 -3.16 7.82 -7.35
N LYS A 21 -4.21 7.29 -7.97
CA LYS A 21 -4.44 5.88 -7.95
C LYS A 21 -3.40 5.05 -8.63
N ASP A 22 -2.71 5.60 -9.61
CA ASP A 22 -1.72 4.80 -10.31
C ASP A 22 -0.33 4.93 -9.73
N CYS A 23 -0.23 5.46 -8.52
CA CYS A 23 1.05 5.57 -7.83
C CYS A 23 1.11 4.54 -6.72
N PRO A 24 2.31 4.12 -6.32
CA PRO A 24 2.41 3.20 -5.19
C PRO A 24 1.90 3.83 -3.91
N ASN A 25 1.09 3.11 -3.20
CA ASN A 25 0.52 3.60 -1.95
C ASN A 25 0.27 2.46 -0.99
N VAL A 26 0.15 2.79 0.28
CA VAL A 26 -0.17 1.82 1.31
C VAL A 26 -1.43 2.29 2.02
N TYR A 27 -2.31 1.35 2.28
CA TYR A 27 -3.61 1.65 2.88
C TYR A 27 -3.82 0.78 4.10
N ARG A 28 -4.65 1.26 4.99
CA ARG A 28 -5.07 0.50 6.14
C ARG A 28 -6.55 0.23 6.04
N THR A 29 -6.96 -1.00 6.33
CA THR A 29 -8.38 -1.34 6.28
C THR A 29 -9.00 -1.17 7.65
N ALA A 30 -10.33 -1.15 7.67
CA ALA A 30 -11.04 -1.04 8.92
C ALA A 30 -10.84 -2.25 9.81
N THR A 31 -10.45 -3.39 9.24
CA THR A 31 -10.26 -4.60 10.01
C THR A 31 -8.83 -4.75 10.52
N GLY A 32 -7.98 -3.76 10.26
CA GLY A 32 -6.61 -3.81 10.77
C GLY A 32 -5.61 -4.45 9.85
N SER A 33 -5.98 -4.65 8.61
CA SER A 33 -5.04 -5.19 7.61
C SER A 33 -4.40 -4.07 6.82
N ILE A 34 -3.36 -4.41 6.10
CA ILE A 34 -2.65 -3.44 5.27
C ILE A 34 -2.77 -3.88 3.82
N ILE A 35 -3.07 -2.94 2.96
CA ILE A 35 -3.13 -3.17 1.52
C ILE A 35 -2.04 -2.37 0.87
N VAL A 36 -1.26 -2.99 0.00
CA VAL A 36 -0.15 -2.34 -0.67
C VAL A 36 -0.42 -2.31 -2.16
N GLN A 37 -0.35 -1.15 -2.74
CA GLN A 37 -0.49 -0.95 -4.16
C GLN A 37 0.88 -0.68 -4.74
N GLY A 38 1.28 -1.46 -5.72
CA GLY A 38 2.59 -1.28 -6.33
C GLY A 38 2.64 -2.01 -7.66
N ASP A 39 3.82 -2.05 -8.24
CA ASP A 39 4.00 -2.74 -9.51
C ASP A 39 4.03 -4.23 -9.27
N VAL A 40 3.28 -4.97 -10.08
CA VAL A 40 3.32 -6.43 -9.99
C VAL A 40 4.71 -6.90 -10.37
N CYS A 41 5.28 -7.78 -9.58
CA CYS A 41 6.58 -8.32 -9.90
C CYS A 41 6.55 -9.84 -9.87
N ASP A 42 7.52 -10.46 -10.52
CA ASP A 42 7.53 -11.90 -10.64
C ASP A 42 8.90 -12.47 -10.32
N VAL A 43 9.54 -11.93 -9.29
CA VAL A 43 10.85 -12.41 -8.89
C VAL A 43 10.79 -13.89 -8.45
N PHE A 44 9.65 -14.35 -8.03
CA PHE A 44 9.42 -15.78 -7.83
C PHE A 44 7.91 -15.99 -7.91
N THR A 45 7.50 -17.25 -7.98
CA THR A 45 6.08 -17.59 -8.10
C THR A 45 5.50 -17.81 -6.72
N PRO A 46 4.59 -16.96 -6.27
CA PRO A 46 3.98 -17.16 -4.96
C PRO A 46 2.93 -18.27 -5.01
N PRO A 47 2.48 -18.75 -3.86
CA PRO A 47 1.41 -19.72 -3.84
C PRO A 47 0.13 -19.19 -4.47
N VAL A 48 -0.72 -20.12 -4.85
CA VAL A 48 -2.00 -19.75 -5.45
C VAL A 48 -2.77 -18.86 -4.48
N GLY A 49 -3.31 -17.78 -5.01
CA GLY A 49 -4.06 -16.84 -4.20
C GLY A 49 -3.23 -15.70 -3.65
N GLU A 50 -1.93 -15.73 -3.89
CA GLU A 50 -1.06 -14.65 -3.44
C GLU A 50 -0.42 -13.98 -4.64
N GLY A 51 0.10 -12.80 -4.43
CA GLY A 51 0.78 -12.07 -5.48
C GLY A 51 1.91 -11.26 -4.88
N LEU A 52 2.76 -10.76 -5.76
CA LEU A 52 3.89 -9.95 -5.34
C LEU A 52 3.77 -8.58 -5.97
N VAL A 53 4.06 -7.55 -5.18
CA VAL A 53 4.18 -6.20 -5.73
C VAL A 53 5.41 -5.58 -5.12
N GLU A 54 5.97 -4.60 -5.82
CA GLU A 54 7.10 -3.91 -5.25
C GLU A 54 6.78 -2.43 -5.14
N ILE A 55 7.30 -1.80 -4.12
CA ILE A 55 7.12 -0.37 -3.91
C ILE A 55 8.47 0.20 -3.50
N PRO A 56 8.68 1.50 -3.73
CA PRO A 56 9.91 2.12 -3.24
C PRO A 56 9.98 2.07 -1.73
N GLU A 57 11.20 1.95 -1.22
CA GLU A 57 11.41 1.91 0.21
C GLU A 57 10.83 3.14 0.90
N SER A 58 10.90 4.28 0.24
CA SER A 58 10.39 5.51 0.84
C SER A 58 8.90 5.47 1.09
N VAL A 59 8.17 4.76 0.22
CA VAL A 59 6.74 4.62 0.41
C VAL A 59 6.45 3.80 1.66
N LEU A 60 7.21 2.74 1.86
CA LEU A 60 7.04 1.93 3.05
C LEU A 60 7.37 2.72 4.31
N ARG A 61 8.43 3.51 4.27
CA ARG A 61 8.80 4.32 5.42
C ARG A 61 7.72 5.32 5.77
N GLU A 62 7.12 5.91 4.75
CA GLU A 62 6.05 6.86 5.00
C GLU A 62 4.88 6.18 5.68
N ALA A 63 4.54 4.96 5.24
CA ALA A 63 3.44 4.22 5.83
C ALA A 63 3.72 3.89 7.29
N VAL A 64 4.94 3.46 7.58
CA VAL A 64 5.31 3.13 8.95
C VAL A 64 5.19 4.35 9.84
N ARG A 65 5.63 5.50 9.33
CA ARG A 65 5.54 6.73 10.09
C ARG A 65 4.09 7.13 10.33
N ALA A 66 3.25 6.96 9.32
CA ALA A 66 1.84 7.29 9.46
C ALA A 66 1.14 6.40 10.48
N LEU A 67 1.61 5.16 10.62
CA LEU A 67 1.04 4.22 11.58
C LEU A 67 1.57 4.44 12.99
N GLY A 68 2.61 5.23 13.12
CA GLY A 68 3.21 5.47 14.42
C GLY A 68 4.09 4.34 14.89
N TRP A 69 4.61 3.55 13.99
CA TRP A 69 5.43 2.39 14.35
C TRP A 69 6.89 2.72 14.47
#